data_fc695ea5109ed75182dda6f7312f1011
#
_entry.id   fc695ea5109ed75182dda6f7312f1011
#
_cell.length_a   1.000
_cell.length_b   1.000
_cell.length_c   1.000
_cell.angle_alpha   90.00
_cell.angle_beta   90.00
_cell.angle_gamma   90.00
#
_symmetry.space_group_name_H-M   'P 1'
#
loop_
_entity.id
_entity.type
_entity.pdbx_description
1 polymer ?
#
loop_
_entity_poly.entity_id
_entity_poly.type
_entity_poly.pdbx_seq_one_letter_code
_entity_poly.pdbx_strand_id
1 'polypeptide(L)'
;MELYYVLLVIIFLLLFKPFVDELRTIYQIIKSFFVPKIDLKEKYGDWAVVTGCTDGIGKALSFELAKRGLNIVLISRNISKLQAVSSDIESMANVKTKIITADFSKGREIYKNIEEELRDLDIGILVNNVGIQYTYPMYFGELPEEEIWSLININIGAATQMTRLVLPKMVSKKKGAIVNLSSGSKLQPIPFMNLYAASKIFLDRFTEALRIEYKNSGITIQCLCPYYVSTKINHFSDHLRRINILTPDVDTYAYHALNTLGVIDNTTGYWPHRVQYAVSCLLPMWIRVYVAGMMYKQFRKDYLKKGAKAID
;
A
#
# COMPACT_ATOMS: atom_id res chain seq x y z
N MET A 1 -12.72 48.60 -5.70
CA MET A 1 -11.30 48.29 -5.53
C MET A 1 -11.07 47.02 -4.71
N GLU A 2 -11.66 46.89 -3.53
CA GLU A 2 -11.43 45.73 -2.63
C GLU A 2 -11.81 44.36 -3.26
N LEU A 3 -12.92 44.27 -3.97
CA LEU A 3 -13.34 43.02 -4.64
C LEU A 3 -12.32 42.56 -5.71
N TYR A 4 -11.69 43.50 -6.41
CA TYR A 4 -10.65 43.20 -7.40
C TYR A 4 -9.40 42.60 -6.75
N TYR A 5 -8.92 43.15 -5.64
CA TYR A 5 -7.78 42.58 -4.91
C TYR A 5 -8.10 41.21 -4.30
N VAL A 6 -9.31 41.01 -3.78
CA VAL A 6 -9.77 39.69 -3.31
C VAL A 6 -9.76 38.66 -4.43
N LEU A 7 -10.26 39.03 -5.62
CA LEU A 7 -10.25 38.15 -6.79
C LEU A 7 -8.82 37.81 -7.26
N LEU A 8 -7.92 38.79 -7.28
CA LEU A 8 -6.50 38.56 -7.60
C LEU A 8 -5.82 37.65 -6.62
N VAL A 9 -6.09 37.80 -5.30
CA VAL A 9 -5.56 36.92 -4.27
C VAL A 9 -6.10 35.48 -4.45
N ILE A 10 -7.39 35.33 -4.71
CA ILE A 10 -7.99 34.03 -4.97
C ILE A 10 -7.38 33.38 -6.20
N ILE A 11 -7.26 34.10 -7.32
CA ILE A 11 -6.62 33.62 -8.55
C ILE A 11 -5.17 33.22 -8.29
N PHE A 12 -4.41 34.06 -7.57
CA PHE A 12 -3.03 33.76 -7.18
C PHE A 12 -2.95 32.49 -6.34
N LEU A 13 -3.79 32.35 -5.32
CA LEU A 13 -3.83 31.15 -4.48
C LEU A 13 -4.20 29.89 -5.27
N LEU A 14 -5.16 29.99 -6.20
CA LEU A 14 -5.55 28.88 -7.07
C LEU A 14 -4.43 28.46 -8.04
N LEU A 15 -3.68 29.42 -8.57
CA LEU A 15 -2.56 29.17 -9.48
C LEU A 15 -1.29 28.73 -8.71
N PHE A 16 -1.11 29.22 -7.47
CA PHE A 16 0.08 28.93 -6.67
C PHE A 16 0.00 27.58 -5.94
N LYS A 17 -1.20 27.11 -5.60
CA LYS A 17 -1.40 25.82 -4.92
C LYS A 17 -0.77 24.64 -5.68
N PRO A 18 -1.01 24.43 -6.99
CA PRO A 18 -0.34 23.37 -7.74
C PRO A 18 1.18 23.48 -7.70
N PHE A 19 1.71 24.70 -7.77
CA PHE A 19 3.15 24.95 -7.71
C PHE A 19 3.75 24.57 -6.32
N VAL A 20 3.08 24.90 -5.23
CA VAL A 20 3.50 24.49 -3.88
C VAL A 20 3.46 22.97 -3.71
N ASP A 21 2.45 22.31 -4.23
CA ASP A 21 2.34 20.86 -4.19
C ASP A 21 3.48 20.18 -4.99
N GLU A 22 3.88 20.75 -6.12
CA GLU A 22 5.02 20.27 -6.92
C GLU A 22 6.36 20.52 -6.20
N LEU A 23 6.57 21.68 -5.60
CA LEU A 23 7.77 21.95 -4.80
C LEU A 23 7.87 20.99 -3.61
N ARG A 24 6.76 20.71 -2.94
CA ARG A 24 6.70 19.71 -1.88
C ARG A 24 7.06 18.32 -2.41
N THR A 25 6.61 17.97 -3.60
CA THR A 25 6.93 16.70 -4.26
C THR A 25 8.43 16.60 -4.55
N ILE A 26 9.02 17.62 -5.16
CA ILE A 26 10.46 17.71 -5.43
C ILE A 26 11.26 17.60 -4.11
N TYR A 27 10.87 18.37 -3.09
CA TYR A 27 11.50 18.30 -1.77
C TYR A 27 11.45 16.88 -1.18
N GLN A 28 10.32 16.17 -1.28
CA GLN A 28 10.20 14.80 -0.77
C GLN A 28 11.07 13.81 -1.56
N ILE A 29 11.21 13.98 -2.89
CA ILE A 29 12.13 13.19 -3.71
C ILE A 29 13.56 13.41 -3.23
N ILE A 30 13.99 14.66 -3.16
CA ILE A 30 15.33 15.03 -2.71
C ILE A 30 15.59 14.50 -1.29
N LYS A 31 14.66 14.72 -0.37
CA LYS A 31 14.76 14.24 1.01
C LYS A 31 14.96 12.73 1.09
N SER A 32 14.28 11.95 0.21
CA SER A 32 14.41 10.48 0.22
C SER A 32 15.82 9.97 -0.14
N PHE A 33 16.64 10.76 -0.82
CA PHE A 33 18.03 10.40 -1.16
C PHE A 33 19.04 10.74 -0.06
N PHE A 34 18.73 11.78 0.75
CA PHE A 34 19.70 12.34 1.72
C PHE A 34 19.40 11.97 3.17
N VAL A 35 18.27 11.30 3.45
CA VAL A 35 17.94 10.92 4.83
C VAL A 35 18.78 9.72 5.25
N PRO A 36 19.46 9.79 6.41
CA PRO A 36 20.14 8.64 6.99
C PRO A 36 19.18 7.46 7.17
N LYS A 37 19.66 6.25 6.92
CA LYS A 37 18.88 5.04 7.20
C LYS A 37 18.57 4.99 8.69
N ILE A 38 17.28 4.93 9.01
CA ILE A 38 16.81 4.79 10.38
C ILE A 38 16.95 3.32 10.77
N ASP A 39 17.53 3.04 11.93
CA ASP A 39 17.44 1.72 12.53
C ASP A 39 15.98 1.50 12.98
N LEU A 40 15.29 0.65 12.21
CA LEU A 40 13.87 0.41 12.41
C LEU A 40 13.61 -0.39 13.70
N LYS A 41 14.53 -1.30 14.05
CA LYS A 41 14.41 -2.11 15.26
C LYS A 41 14.59 -1.25 16.51
N GLU A 42 15.63 -0.44 16.55
CA GLU A 42 15.87 0.49 17.66
C GLU A 42 14.69 1.47 17.79
N LYS A 43 14.23 2.05 16.67
CA LYS A 43 13.20 3.08 16.68
C LYS A 43 11.81 2.55 17.03
N TYR A 44 11.42 1.37 16.54
CA TYR A 44 10.02 0.92 16.62
C TYR A 44 9.81 -0.33 17.48
N GLY A 45 10.79 -1.23 17.63
CA GLY A 45 10.70 -2.45 18.40
C GLY A 45 11.06 -3.70 17.62
N ASP A 46 10.99 -4.85 18.25
CA ASP A 46 11.61 -6.10 17.79
C ASP A 46 10.81 -6.84 16.71
N TRP A 47 9.50 -6.69 16.68
CA TRP A 47 8.63 -7.49 15.81
C TRP A 47 7.93 -6.62 14.76
N ALA A 48 7.94 -7.09 13.51
CA ALA A 48 7.14 -6.54 12.43
C ALA A 48 6.07 -7.55 12.01
N VAL A 49 4.81 -7.12 11.96
CA VAL A 49 3.67 -7.91 11.46
C VAL A 49 3.44 -7.53 10.00
N VAL A 50 3.41 -8.52 9.09
CA VAL A 50 3.15 -8.29 7.67
C VAL A 50 1.97 -9.13 7.21
N THR A 51 0.91 -8.48 6.74
CA THR A 51 -0.26 -9.15 6.16
C THR A 51 -0.08 -9.36 4.65
N GLY A 52 -0.49 -10.54 4.13
CA GLY A 52 -0.31 -10.87 2.72
C GLY A 52 1.16 -11.07 2.32
N CYS A 53 1.94 -11.68 3.20
CA CYS A 53 3.40 -11.79 3.15
C CYS A 53 3.95 -12.93 2.28
N THR A 54 3.11 -13.68 1.58
CA THR A 54 3.53 -14.89 0.85
C THR A 54 3.86 -14.66 -0.64
N ASP A 55 3.58 -13.47 -1.17
CA ASP A 55 3.87 -13.10 -2.55
C ASP A 55 4.04 -11.56 -2.71
N GLY A 56 4.57 -11.13 -3.83
CA GLY A 56 4.63 -9.72 -4.23
C GLY A 56 5.30 -8.79 -3.21
N ILE A 57 4.76 -7.59 -3.06
CA ILE A 57 5.31 -6.53 -2.21
C ILE A 57 5.39 -6.98 -0.75
N GLY A 58 4.39 -7.71 -0.24
CA GLY A 58 4.38 -8.17 1.16
C GLY A 58 5.49 -9.15 1.47
N LYS A 59 5.78 -10.09 0.54
CA LYS A 59 6.92 -11.00 0.67
C LYS A 59 8.23 -10.20 0.71
N ALA A 60 8.45 -9.31 -0.25
CA ALA A 60 9.66 -8.51 -0.34
C ALA A 60 9.85 -7.59 0.89
N LEU A 61 8.77 -6.97 1.40
CA LEU A 61 8.82 -6.18 2.64
C LEU A 61 9.20 -7.02 3.85
N SER A 62 8.70 -8.28 3.95
CA SER A 62 9.05 -9.19 5.04
C SER A 62 10.55 -9.53 5.03
N PHE A 63 11.11 -9.81 3.85
CA PHE A 63 12.54 -10.06 3.69
C PHE A 63 13.38 -8.82 4.02
N GLU A 64 12.97 -7.67 3.54
CA GLU A 64 13.72 -6.43 3.78
C GLU A 64 13.68 -5.99 5.25
N LEU A 65 12.56 -6.21 5.96
CA LEU A 65 12.45 -5.99 7.41
C LEU A 65 13.35 -6.97 8.20
N ALA A 66 13.39 -8.24 7.78
CA ALA A 66 14.26 -9.25 8.38
C ALA A 66 15.75 -8.91 8.18
N LYS A 67 16.17 -8.44 6.99
CA LYS A 67 17.53 -7.92 6.73
C LYS A 67 17.92 -6.76 7.65
N ARG A 68 16.93 -6.01 8.13
CA ARG A 68 17.11 -4.93 9.11
C ARG A 68 17.01 -5.39 10.56
N GLY A 69 17.05 -6.70 10.82
CA GLY A 69 17.14 -7.30 12.15
C GLY A 69 15.82 -7.41 12.91
N LEU A 70 14.66 -7.19 12.25
CA LEU A 70 13.37 -7.39 12.89
C LEU A 70 12.92 -8.86 12.79
N ASN A 71 12.31 -9.36 13.86
CA ASN A 71 11.55 -10.60 13.82
C ASN A 71 10.23 -10.38 13.07
N ILE A 72 9.74 -11.39 12.33
CA ILE A 72 8.61 -11.21 11.42
C ILE A 72 7.43 -12.10 11.82
N VAL A 73 6.27 -11.49 12.02
CA VAL A 73 4.99 -12.21 12.06
C VAL A 73 4.43 -12.23 10.65
N LEU A 74 4.30 -13.43 10.11
CA LEU A 74 3.85 -13.70 8.75
C LEU A 74 2.38 -14.08 8.76
N ILE A 75 1.49 -13.22 8.23
CA ILE A 75 0.04 -13.49 8.19
C ILE A 75 -0.44 -13.64 6.75
N SER A 76 -0.95 -14.83 6.40
CA SER A 76 -1.55 -15.14 5.09
C SER A 76 -2.43 -16.39 5.19
N ARG A 77 -3.15 -16.72 4.11
CA ARG A 77 -4.11 -17.84 4.09
C ARG A 77 -3.49 -19.22 3.76
N ASN A 78 -2.32 -19.26 3.14
CA ASN A 78 -1.71 -20.50 2.66
C ASN A 78 -0.55 -20.91 3.55
N ILE A 79 -0.74 -21.95 4.36
CA ILE A 79 0.24 -22.43 5.34
C ILE A 79 1.56 -22.90 4.69
N SER A 80 1.50 -23.63 3.57
CA SER A 80 2.70 -24.12 2.92
C SER A 80 3.58 -22.99 2.37
N LYS A 81 2.96 -21.92 1.82
CA LYS A 81 3.69 -20.74 1.39
C LYS A 81 4.24 -19.95 2.57
N LEU A 82 3.51 -19.89 3.70
CA LEU A 82 4.00 -19.26 4.93
C LEU A 82 5.22 -19.96 5.47
N GLN A 83 5.20 -21.30 5.53
CA GLN A 83 6.33 -22.12 5.96
C GLN A 83 7.56 -21.93 5.07
N ALA A 84 7.38 -21.90 3.75
CA ALA A 84 8.47 -21.63 2.82
C ALA A 84 9.09 -20.24 3.05
N VAL A 85 8.27 -19.19 3.15
CA VAL A 85 8.75 -17.83 3.42
C VAL A 85 9.44 -17.71 4.78
N SER A 86 8.91 -18.37 5.80
CA SER A 86 9.49 -18.43 7.15
C SER A 86 10.88 -19.05 7.10
N SER A 87 11.03 -20.23 6.49
CA SER A 87 12.30 -20.92 6.32
C SER A 87 13.31 -20.09 5.54
N ASP A 88 12.88 -19.47 4.41
CA ASP A 88 13.73 -18.60 3.61
C ASP A 88 14.27 -17.41 4.44
N ILE A 89 13.42 -16.77 5.25
CA ILE A 89 13.79 -15.62 6.09
C ILE A 89 14.78 -16.05 7.18
N GLU A 90 14.51 -17.13 7.90
CA GLU A 90 15.37 -17.60 8.98
C GLU A 90 16.73 -18.11 8.48
N SER A 91 16.78 -18.66 7.27
CA SER A 91 18.05 -19.05 6.63
C SER A 91 18.89 -17.85 6.17
N MET A 92 18.23 -16.74 5.81
CA MET A 92 18.90 -15.53 5.27
C MET A 92 19.36 -14.58 6.39
N ALA A 93 18.59 -14.46 7.46
CA ALA A 93 18.81 -13.49 8.52
C ALA A 93 18.70 -14.16 9.92
N ASN A 94 19.52 -13.70 10.85
CA ASN A 94 19.46 -14.18 12.25
C ASN A 94 18.27 -13.54 13.00
N VAL A 95 17.05 -13.88 12.59
CA VAL A 95 15.78 -13.37 13.16
C VAL A 95 14.81 -14.52 13.36
N LYS A 96 13.79 -14.31 14.19
CA LYS A 96 12.71 -15.27 14.42
C LYS A 96 11.53 -14.95 13.51
N THR A 97 10.79 -15.97 13.10
CA THR A 97 9.50 -15.80 12.44
C THR A 97 8.37 -16.42 13.29
N LYS A 98 7.17 -15.87 13.12
CA LYS A 98 5.93 -16.43 13.65
C LYS A 98 4.89 -16.49 12.55
N ILE A 99 4.29 -17.66 12.34
CA ILE A 99 3.28 -17.88 11.31
C ILE A 99 1.90 -17.80 11.93
N ILE A 100 1.02 -17.00 11.32
CA ILE A 100 -0.41 -16.96 11.63
C ILE A 100 -1.19 -17.21 10.34
N THR A 101 -1.91 -18.34 10.26
CA THR A 101 -2.77 -18.63 9.10
C THR A 101 -4.10 -17.93 9.27
N ALA A 102 -4.41 -16.99 8.37
CA ALA A 102 -5.66 -16.25 8.38
C ALA A 102 -6.13 -15.89 6.96
N ASP A 103 -7.40 -16.13 6.69
CA ASP A 103 -8.06 -15.71 5.45
C ASP A 103 -8.92 -14.47 5.71
N PHE A 104 -8.40 -13.32 5.33
CA PHE A 104 -9.06 -12.03 5.54
C PHE A 104 -10.41 -11.88 4.81
N SER A 105 -10.72 -12.75 3.83
CA SER A 105 -12.05 -12.75 3.19
C SER A 105 -13.17 -13.20 4.14
N LYS A 106 -12.83 -13.97 5.19
CA LYS A 106 -13.78 -14.46 6.21
C LYS A 106 -14.30 -13.38 7.16
N GLY A 107 -13.84 -12.13 7.02
CA GLY A 107 -14.32 -11.01 7.82
C GLY A 107 -13.89 -11.09 9.28
N ARG A 108 -14.83 -10.82 10.21
CA ARG A 108 -14.51 -10.56 11.64
C ARG A 108 -14.04 -11.78 12.44
N GLU A 109 -14.35 -12.98 12.02
CA GLU A 109 -14.15 -14.20 12.80
C GLU A 109 -12.67 -14.50 13.09
N ILE A 110 -11.78 -14.13 12.16
CA ILE A 110 -10.36 -14.44 12.24
C ILE A 110 -9.59 -13.58 13.28
N TYR A 111 -10.11 -12.41 13.64
CA TYR A 111 -9.33 -11.41 14.40
C TYR A 111 -9.11 -11.81 15.87
N LYS A 112 -10.01 -12.60 16.47
CA LYS A 112 -9.82 -13.10 17.84
C LYS A 112 -8.58 -13.97 17.92
N ASN A 113 -8.41 -14.91 17.01
CA ASN A 113 -7.23 -15.76 16.93
C ASN A 113 -5.96 -14.94 16.67
N ILE A 114 -6.00 -13.98 15.74
CA ILE A 114 -4.86 -13.10 15.48
C ILE A 114 -4.48 -12.29 16.72
N GLU A 115 -5.45 -11.77 17.46
CA GLU A 115 -5.22 -11.01 18.69
C GLU A 115 -4.54 -11.88 19.77
N GLU A 116 -5.00 -13.11 19.97
CA GLU A 116 -4.43 -14.06 20.89
C GLU A 116 -2.97 -14.40 20.55
N GLU A 117 -2.70 -14.65 19.26
CA GLU A 117 -1.37 -14.94 18.75
C GLU A 117 -0.38 -13.74 18.83
N LEU A 118 -0.88 -12.51 18.79
CA LEU A 118 -0.06 -11.30 18.90
C LEU A 118 0.11 -10.79 20.33
N ARG A 119 -0.60 -11.37 21.31
CA ARG A 119 -0.74 -10.82 22.67
C ARG A 119 0.59 -10.57 23.37
N ASP A 120 1.52 -11.53 23.28
CA ASP A 120 2.77 -11.51 24.03
C ASP A 120 3.96 -10.94 23.23
N LEU A 121 3.70 -10.47 22.01
CA LEU A 121 4.75 -9.92 21.16
C LEU A 121 4.87 -8.39 21.32
N ASP A 122 6.12 -7.92 21.32
CA ASP A 122 6.44 -6.50 21.24
C ASP A 122 6.38 -6.00 19.81
N ILE A 123 5.15 -5.78 19.31
CA ILE A 123 4.93 -5.33 17.93
C ILE A 123 5.41 -3.89 17.78
N GLY A 124 6.46 -3.72 16.99
CA GLY A 124 7.03 -2.41 16.63
C GLY A 124 6.48 -1.88 15.31
N ILE A 125 6.25 -2.75 14.33
CA ILE A 125 5.79 -2.34 13.00
C ILE A 125 4.59 -3.21 12.58
N LEU A 126 3.54 -2.58 12.07
CA LEU A 126 2.45 -3.25 11.35
C LEU A 126 2.48 -2.82 9.88
N VAL A 127 2.55 -3.79 8.96
CA VAL A 127 2.42 -3.58 7.52
C VAL A 127 1.10 -4.17 7.04
N ASN A 128 0.11 -3.32 6.85
CA ASN A 128 -1.17 -3.64 6.24
C ASN A 128 -1.00 -3.68 4.72
N ASN A 129 -0.50 -4.82 4.23
CA ASN A 129 -0.20 -5.03 2.81
C ASN A 129 -1.23 -5.90 2.11
N VAL A 130 -1.92 -6.82 2.82
CA VAL A 130 -2.91 -7.69 2.18
C VAL A 130 -3.89 -6.88 1.34
N GLY A 131 -4.13 -7.33 0.12
CA GLY A 131 -5.06 -6.69 -0.79
C GLY A 131 -5.30 -7.55 -2.03
N ILE A 132 -6.47 -7.37 -2.61
CA ILE A 132 -6.87 -7.98 -3.87
C ILE A 132 -7.42 -6.92 -4.81
N GLN A 133 -7.49 -7.23 -6.07
CA GLN A 133 -8.21 -6.47 -7.08
C GLN A 133 -9.11 -7.42 -7.89
N TYR A 134 -9.84 -6.90 -8.85
CA TYR A 134 -10.67 -7.68 -9.77
C TYR A 134 -9.82 -8.72 -10.51
N THR A 135 -10.41 -9.85 -10.84
CA THR A 135 -9.78 -10.87 -11.68
C THR A 135 -9.35 -10.27 -13.03
N TYR A 136 -10.15 -9.39 -13.60
CA TYR A 136 -9.84 -8.54 -14.75
C TYR A 136 -10.73 -7.29 -14.70
N PRO A 137 -10.46 -6.23 -15.49
CA PRO A 137 -11.32 -5.05 -15.49
C PRO A 137 -12.76 -5.37 -15.93
N MET A 138 -13.75 -5.16 -15.02
CA MET A 138 -15.16 -5.50 -15.22
C MET A 138 -16.06 -4.28 -15.02
N TYR A 139 -17.23 -4.28 -15.69
CA TYR A 139 -18.32 -3.40 -15.27
C TYR A 139 -18.79 -3.78 -13.87
N PHE A 140 -19.24 -2.81 -13.08
CA PHE A 140 -19.66 -3.08 -11.70
C PHE A 140 -20.79 -4.11 -11.60
N GLY A 141 -21.76 -4.06 -12.51
CA GLY A 141 -22.85 -5.03 -12.56
C GLY A 141 -22.46 -6.46 -12.95
N GLU A 142 -21.23 -6.70 -13.39
CA GLU A 142 -20.68 -8.03 -13.70
C GLU A 142 -19.90 -8.65 -12.53
N LEU A 143 -19.64 -7.84 -11.48
CA LEU A 143 -18.90 -8.33 -10.32
C LEU A 143 -19.74 -9.34 -9.52
N PRO A 144 -19.23 -10.56 -9.25
CA PRO A 144 -19.86 -11.48 -8.34
C PRO A 144 -19.97 -10.89 -6.92
N GLU A 145 -21.04 -11.21 -6.22
CA GLU A 145 -21.25 -10.73 -4.84
C GLU A 145 -20.10 -11.11 -3.90
N GLU A 146 -19.59 -12.33 -4.02
CA GLU A 146 -18.47 -12.85 -3.23
C GLU A 146 -17.18 -12.04 -3.46
N GLU A 147 -16.96 -11.57 -4.69
CA GLU A 147 -15.80 -10.73 -5.02
C GLU A 147 -15.93 -9.35 -4.41
N ILE A 148 -17.14 -8.78 -4.36
CA ILE A 148 -17.44 -7.51 -3.70
C ILE A 148 -17.13 -7.60 -2.20
N TRP A 149 -17.68 -8.60 -1.50
CA TRP A 149 -17.44 -8.78 -0.08
C TRP A 149 -15.98 -9.10 0.24
N SER A 150 -15.31 -9.90 -0.62
CA SER A 150 -13.89 -10.18 -0.49
C SER A 150 -13.05 -8.91 -0.59
N LEU A 151 -13.35 -8.03 -1.55
CA LEU A 151 -12.67 -6.72 -1.68
C LEU A 151 -12.86 -5.84 -0.44
N ILE A 152 -14.07 -5.77 0.10
CA ILE A 152 -14.38 -4.99 1.30
C ILE A 152 -13.63 -5.57 2.51
N ASN A 153 -13.75 -6.87 2.75
CA ASN A 153 -13.15 -7.52 3.90
C ASN A 153 -11.61 -7.46 3.86
N ILE A 154 -11.01 -7.71 2.70
CA ILE A 154 -9.55 -7.76 2.55
C ILE A 154 -8.96 -6.35 2.45
N ASN A 155 -9.46 -5.49 1.57
CA ASN A 155 -8.81 -4.20 1.31
C ASN A 155 -9.12 -3.15 2.37
N ILE A 156 -10.28 -3.22 3.02
CA ILE A 156 -10.73 -2.26 4.03
C ILE A 156 -10.71 -2.90 5.43
N GLY A 157 -11.43 -4.00 5.59
CA GLY A 157 -11.61 -4.67 6.87
C GLY A 157 -10.28 -5.10 7.50
N ALA A 158 -9.38 -5.72 6.72
CA ALA A 158 -8.10 -6.18 7.26
C ALA A 158 -7.27 -5.03 7.84
N ALA A 159 -7.06 -3.97 7.09
CA ALA A 159 -6.24 -2.86 7.55
C ALA A 159 -6.83 -2.16 8.78
N THR A 160 -8.15 -1.96 8.83
CA THR A 160 -8.82 -1.33 9.97
C THR A 160 -8.75 -2.18 11.22
N GLN A 161 -9.04 -3.48 11.12
CA GLN A 161 -9.03 -4.38 12.28
C GLN A 161 -7.61 -4.68 12.77
N MET A 162 -6.65 -4.93 11.89
CA MET A 162 -5.25 -5.11 12.29
C MET A 162 -4.69 -3.87 12.98
N THR A 163 -5.01 -2.68 12.47
CA THR A 163 -4.64 -1.42 13.13
C THR A 163 -5.26 -1.33 14.52
N ARG A 164 -6.57 -1.62 14.67
CA ARG A 164 -7.27 -1.62 15.95
C ARG A 164 -6.63 -2.57 16.98
N LEU A 165 -6.13 -3.73 16.54
CA LEU A 165 -5.51 -4.72 17.43
C LEU A 165 -4.16 -4.24 17.97
N VAL A 166 -3.32 -3.63 17.14
CA VAL A 166 -1.94 -3.29 17.56
C VAL A 166 -1.79 -1.90 18.16
N LEU A 167 -2.62 -0.95 17.72
CA LEU A 167 -2.52 0.47 18.06
C LEU A 167 -2.53 0.77 19.57
N PRO A 168 -3.40 0.18 20.41
CA PRO A 168 -3.42 0.46 21.85
C PRO A 168 -2.09 0.19 22.55
N LYS A 169 -1.41 -0.91 22.20
CA LYS A 169 -0.09 -1.24 22.74
C LYS A 169 1.01 -0.30 22.27
N MET A 170 0.97 0.09 20.97
CA MET A 170 1.91 1.07 20.44
C MET A 170 1.75 2.43 21.14
N VAL A 171 0.50 2.87 21.35
CA VAL A 171 0.19 4.13 22.08
C VAL A 171 0.71 4.09 23.51
N SER A 172 0.47 2.99 24.24
CA SER A 172 0.92 2.86 25.64
C SER A 172 2.44 2.91 25.77
N LYS A 173 3.17 2.39 24.78
CA LYS A 173 4.64 2.41 24.72
C LYS A 173 5.21 3.71 24.12
N LYS A 174 4.35 4.56 23.53
CA LYS A 174 4.76 5.73 22.75
C LYS A 174 5.77 5.38 21.65
N LYS A 175 5.64 4.18 21.08
CA LYS A 175 6.61 3.61 20.14
C LYS A 175 5.91 2.63 19.20
N GLY A 176 6.06 2.85 17.89
CA GLY A 176 5.52 1.97 16.88
C GLY A 176 5.37 2.61 15.52
N ALA A 177 5.13 1.78 14.50
CA ALA A 177 4.84 2.24 13.15
C ALA A 177 3.71 1.42 12.51
N ILE A 178 2.82 2.09 11.79
CA ILE A 178 1.78 1.48 10.98
C ILE A 178 1.97 1.92 9.54
N VAL A 179 2.10 0.96 8.63
CA VAL A 179 2.28 1.18 7.19
C VAL A 179 1.07 0.61 6.47
N ASN A 180 0.28 1.46 5.84
CA ASN A 180 -0.89 1.05 5.05
C ASN A 180 -0.57 1.10 3.56
N LEU A 181 -0.71 -0.03 2.84
CA LEU A 181 -0.53 -0.09 1.39
C LEU A 181 -1.81 0.32 0.65
N SER A 182 -1.84 1.58 0.24
CA SER A 182 -2.80 2.10 -0.73
C SER A 182 -2.33 1.78 -2.16
N SER A 183 -2.53 2.68 -3.10
CA SER A 183 -2.12 2.54 -4.51
C SER A 183 -2.15 3.91 -5.20
N GLY A 184 -1.43 4.06 -6.29
CA GLY A 184 -1.59 5.18 -7.22
C GLY A 184 -3.01 5.30 -7.78
N SER A 185 -3.80 4.21 -7.73
CA SER A 185 -5.22 4.20 -8.12
C SER A 185 -6.11 5.14 -7.29
N LYS A 186 -5.62 5.60 -6.13
CA LYS A 186 -6.32 6.63 -5.33
C LYS A 186 -6.41 8.00 -6.00
N LEU A 187 -5.60 8.26 -7.02
CA LEU A 187 -5.43 9.60 -7.60
C LEU A 187 -6.68 10.08 -8.36
N GLN A 188 -7.44 9.17 -8.96
CA GLN A 188 -8.68 9.45 -9.68
C GLN A 188 -9.62 8.24 -9.67
N PRO A 189 -10.92 8.44 -9.99
CA PRO A 189 -11.80 7.33 -10.32
C PRO A 189 -11.23 6.47 -11.46
N ILE A 190 -11.33 5.14 -11.33
CA ILE A 190 -10.87 4.22 -12.36
C ILE A 190 -12.07 3.40 -12.85
N PRO A 191 -12.61 3.72 -14.05
CA PRO A 191 -13.63 2.88 -14.67
C PRO A 191 -13.17 1.43 -14.79
N PHE A 192 -14.08 0.48 -14.65
CA PHE A 192 -13.86 -0.98 -14.65
C PHE A 192 -13.08 -1.53 -13.43
N MET A 193 -12.61 -0.65 -12.51
CA MET A 193 -11.90 -1.01 -11.28
C MET A 193 -12.36 -0.13 -10.10
N ASN A 194 -13.62 0.30 -10.12
CA ASN A 194 -14.15 1.33 -9.23
C ASN A 194 -14.05 0.96 -7.74
N LEU A 195 -14.49 -0.23 -7.33
CA LEU A 195 -14.47 -0.67 -5.95
C LEU A 195 -13.03 -0.85 -5.42
N TYR A 196 -12.12 -1.35 -6.28
CA TYR A 196 -10.70 -1.42 -5.94
C TYR A 196 -10.12 -0.01 -5.71
N ALA A 197 -10.32 0.91 -6.65
CA ALA A 197 -9.83 2.28 -6.52
C ALA A 197 -10.42 2.98 -5.28
N ALA A 198 -11.72 2.81 -5.03
CA ALA A 198 -12.40 3.35 -3.85
C ALA A 198 -11.80 2.79 -2.55
N SER A 199 -11.49 1.48 -2.49
CA SER A 199 -10.86 0.87 -1.31
C SER A 199 -9.47 1.45 -1.04
N LYS A 200 -8.71 1.83 -2.07
CA LYS A 200 -7.39 2.45 -1.93
C LYS A 200 -7.45 3.92 -1.52
N ILE A 201 -8.49 4.65 -1.94
CA ILE A 201 -8.81 5.99 -1.41
C ILE A 201 -9.18 5.91 0.07
N PHE A 202 -9.98 4.91 0.47
CA PHE A 202 -10.31 4.68 1.86
C PHE A 202 -9.05 4.56 2.73
N LEU A 203 -8.10 3.70 2.34
CA LEU A 203 -6.85 3.52 3.09
C LEU A 203 -6.03 4.80 3.19
N ASP A 204 -5.98 5.59 2.13
CA ASP A 204 -5.27 6.87 2.14
C ASP A 204 -5.88 7.84 3.18
N ARG A 205 -7.21 8.04 3.14
CA ARG A 205 -7.91 8.92 4.07
C ARG A 205 -7.90 8.41 5.50
N PHE A 206 -8.10 7.11 5.69
CA PHE A 206 -7.98 6.46 6.99
C PHE A 206 -6.59 6.68 7.61
N THR A 207 -5.54 6.49 6.82
CA THR A 207 -4.15 6.70 7.28
C THR A 207 -3.89 8.15 7.64
N GLU A 208 -4.38 9.10 6.84
CA GLU A 208 -4.22 10.54 7.08
C GLU A 208 -4.92 10.97 8.38
N ALA A 209 -6.17 10.53 8.59
CA ALA A 209 -6.93 10.83 9.80
C ALA A 209 -6.24 10.26 11.05
N LEU A 210 -5.86 8.97 11.04
CA LEU A 210 -5.12 8.36 12.14
C LEU A 210 -3.82 9.09 12.47
N ARG A 211 -3.08 9.53 11.48
CA ARG A 211 -1.83 10.28 11.68
C ARG A 211 -2.06 11.58 12.44
N ILE A 212 -3.20 12.26 12.18
CA ILE A 212 -3.57 13.50 12.88
C ILE A 212 -3.99 13.18 14.30
N GLU A 213 -4.84 12.16 14.48
CA GLU A 213 -5.35 11.73 15.80
C GLU A 213 -4.19 11.32 16.74
N TYR A 214 -3.20 10.60 16.22
CA TYR A 214 -2.09 10.06 17.01
C TYR A 214 -0.77 10.84 16.87
N LYS A 215 -0.82 12.10 16.40
CA LYS A 215 0.37 12.94 16.14
C LYS A 215 1.33 13.04 17.34
N ASN A 216 0.78 13.09 18.55
CA ASN A 216 1.55 13.26 19.78
C ASN A 216 1.79 11.96 20.56
N SER A 217 1.47 10.82 19.97
CA SER A 217 1.52 9.50 20.63
C SER A 217 2.84 8.74 20.42
N GLY A 218 3.83 9.36 19.76
CA GLY A 218 5.11 8.72 19.47
C GLY A 218 5.04 7.64 18.37
N ILE A 219 3.93 7.58 17.60
CA ILE A 219 3.68 6.57 16.58
C ILE A 219 3.87 7.17 15.19
N THR A 220 4.56 6.44 14.33
CA THR A 220 4.64 6.74 12.89
C THR A 220 3.50 6.06 12.14
N ILE A 221 2.72 6.82 11.38
CA ILE A 221 1.65 6.28 10.53
C ILE A 221 1.88 6.72 9.09
N GLN A 222 2.18 5.75 8.22
CA GLN A 222 2.59 5.98 6.84
C GLN A 222 1.60 5.35 5.85
N CYS A 223 1.30 6.09 4.78
CA CYS A 223 0.63 5.59 3.60
C CYS A 223 1.63 5.35 2.47
N LEU A 224 1.74 4.09 2.01
CA LEU A 224 2.48 3.73 0.80
C LEU A 224 1.50 3.61 -0.37
N CYS A 225 1.78 4.34 -1.45
CA CYS A 225 0.92 4.45 -2.63
C CYS A 225 1.68 4.05 -3.90
N PRO A 226 2.08 2.75 -4.06
CA PRO A 226 2.80 2.32 -5.24
C PRO A 226 1.97 2.53 -6.51
N TYR A 227 2.66 2.83 -7.62
CA TYR A 227 2.15 2.60 -8.97
C TYR A 227 2.36 1.13 -9.32
N TYR A 228 2.62 0.82 -10.59
CA TYR A 228 2.80 -0.57 -10.99
C TYR A 228 4.16 -1.12 -10.49
N VAL A 229 4.08 -2.21 -9.74
CA VAL A 229 5.23 -3.04 -9.34
C VAL A 229 5.03 -4.40 -10.01
N SER A 230 6.11 -5.02 -10.48
CA SER A 230 6.04 -6.32 -11.15
C SER A 230 5.61 -7.42 -10.18
N THR A 231 4.30 -7.68 -10.11
CA THR A 231 3.65 -8.64 -9.21
C THR A 231 2.58 -9.45 -9.92
N LYS A 232 2.18 -10.55 -9.32
CA LYS A 232 1.09 -11.38 -9.84
C LYS A 232 -0.28 -10.73 -9.77
N ILE A 233 -0.47 -9.67 -8.98
CA ILE A 233 -1.74 -8.97 -8.89
C ILE A 233 -2.17 -8.38 -10.24
N ASN A 234 -1.20 -8.03 -11.10
CA ASN A 234 -1.43 -7.49 -12.44
C ASN A 234 -1.49 -8.59 -13.54
N HIS A 235 -1.95 -9.82 -13.19
CA HIS A 235 -1.95 -10.97 -14.09
C HIS A 235 -2.78 -10.79 -15.36
N PHE A 236 -3.73 -9.89 -15.38
CA PHE A 236 -4.57 -9.57 -16.54
C PHE A 236 -3.81 -8.82 -17.65
N SER A 237 -2.58 -8.32 -17.38
CA SER A 237 -1.78 -7.59 -18.37
C SER A 237 -0.29 -7.91 -18.27
N ASP A 238 0.27 -8.55 -19.29
CA ASP A 238 1.71 -8.83 -19.38
C ASP A 238 2.52 -7.54 -19.47
N HIS A 239 1.96 -6.49 -20.07
CA HIS A 239 2.61 -5.18 -20.16
C HIS A 239 2.91 -4.57 -18.79
N LEU A 240 1.95 -4.67 -17.85
CA LEU A 240 2.08 -4.15 -16.49
C LEU A 240 3.04 -4.98 -15.61
N ARG A 241 3.49 -6.14 -16.08
CA ARG A 241 4.42 -7.02 -15.37
C ARG A 241 5.86 -6.91 -15.86
N ARG A 242 6.10 -6.22 -16.98
CA ARG A 242 7.47 -6.04 -17.50
C ARG A 242 8.25 -5.10 -16.62
N ILE A 243 9.37 -5.59 -16.09
CA ILE A 243 10.28 -4.80 -15.24
C ILE A 243 10.94 -3.72 -16.08
N ASN A 244 10.86 -2.50 -15.61
CA ASN A 244 11.53 -1.31 -16.17
C ASN A 244 11.62 -0.23 -15.07
N ILE A 245 12.20 0.94 -15.39
CA ILE A 245 12.37 2.03 -14.43
C ILE A 245 11.04 2.52 -13.81
N LEU A 246 9.92 2.42 -14.54
CA LEU A 246 8.59 2.83 -14.08
C LEU A 246 7.81 1.68 -13.41
N THR A 247 8.27 0.45 -13.59
CA THR A 247 7.69 -0.77 -13.01
C THR A 247 8.82 -1.60 -12.42
N PRO A 248 9.29 -1.28 -11.19
CA PRO A 248 10.37 -2.00 -10.54
C PRO A 248 9.95 -3.44 -10.19
N ASP A 249 10.95 -4.30 -9.95
CA ASP A 249 10.75 -5.55 -9.25
C ASP A 249 10.36 -5.30 -7.77
N VAL A 250 9.89 -6.35 -7.10
CA VAL A 250 9.38 -6.25 -5.72
C VAL A 250 10.47 -5.92 -4.70
N ASP A 251 11.69 -6.41 -4.90
CA ASP A 251 12.79 -6.23 -3.95
C ASP A 251 13.32 -4.79 -4.01
N THR A 252 13.53 -4.27 -5.22
CA THR A 252 13.86 -2.86 -5.44
C THR A 252 12.80 -1.95 -4.82
N TYR A 253 11.51 -2.26 -5.05
CA TYR A 253 10.43 -1.47 -4.45
C TYR A 253 10.47 -1.51 -2.92
N ALA A 254 10.57 -2.70 -2.31
CA ALA A 254 10.56 -2.88 -0.85
C ALA A 254 11.72 -2.14 -0.17
N TYR A 255 12.93 -2.23 -0.75
CA TYR A 255 14.10 -1.52 -0.25
C TYR A 255 13.86 0.00 -0.19
N HIS A 256 13.41 0.59 -1.31
CA HIS A 256 13.14 2.03 -1.38
C HIS A 256 11.98 2.44 -0.46
N ALA A 257 10.90 1.66 -0.43
CA ALA A 257 9.72 1.94 0.38
C ALA A 257 10.08 2.00 1.88
N LEU A 258 10.82 1.04 2.40
CA LEU A 258 11.22 1.02 3.82
C LEU A 258 12.23 2.12 4.17
N ASN A 259 13.00 2.64 3.22
CA ASN A 259 13.85 3.82 3.46
C ASN A 259 13.04 5.10 3.67
N THR A 260 11.75 5.13 3.28
CA THR A 260 10.87 6.26 3.53
C THR A 260 10.15 6.20 4.88
N LEU A 261 10.18 5.05 5.57
CA LEU A 261 9.47 4.87 6.84
C LEU A 261 10.08 5.75 7.94
N GLY A 262 9.22 6.55 8.57
CA GLY A 262 9.63 7.51 9.60
C GLY A 262 10.25 8.80 9.05
N VAL A 263 10.25 8.97 7.72
CA VAL A 263 10.77 10.14 7.01
C VAL A 263 9.68 10.85 6.22
N ILE A 264 8.83 10.09 5.53
CA ILE A 264 7.77 10.61 4.66
C ILE A 264 6.46 9.90 5.00
N ASP A 265 5.45 10.64 5.39
CA ASP A 265 4.18 10.08 5.87
C ASP A 265 3.27 9.54 4.75
N ASN A 266 3.27 10.20 3.59
CA ASN A 266 2.50 9.77 2.40
C ASN A 266 3.43 9.76 1.19
N THR A 267 3.74 8.57 0.68
CA THR A 267 4.77 8.40 -0.35
C THR A 267 4.40 7.29 -1.32
N THR A 268 4.93 7.37 -2.53
CA THR A 268 4.85 6.27 -3.50
C THR A 268 5.83 5.13 -3.18
N GLY A 269 6.75 5.32 -2.22
CA GLY A 269 7.76 4.35 -1.80
C GLY A 269 8.96 4.21 -2.75
N TYR A 270 8.82 4.65 -4.00
CA TYR A 270 9.84 4.55 -5.04
C TYR A 270 9.88 5.85 -5.85
N TRP A 271 11.06 6.43 -6.04
CA TRP A 271 11.18 7.78 -6.61
C TRP A 271 10.61 7.93 -8.04
N PRO A 272 10.77 6.96 -8.99
CA PRO A 272 10.15 7.10 -10.31
C PRO A 272 8.61 7.09 -10.25
N HIS A 273 8.02 6.36 -9.30
CA HIS A 273 6.58 6.44 -9.03
C HIS A 273 6.16 7.83 -8.56
N ARG A 274 7.02 8.52 -7.82
CA ARG A 274 6.75 9.90 -7.38
C ARG A 274 6.75 10.86 -8.56
N VAL A 275 7.67 10.68 -9.52
CA VAL A 275 7.68 11.44 -10.78
C VAL A 275 6.40 11.16 -11.58
N GLN A 276 6.03 9.88 -11.73
CA GLN A 276 4.75 9.52 -12.39
C GLN A 276 3.55 10.19 -11.71
N TYR A 277 3.53 10.23 -10.37
CA TYR A 277 2.50 10.88 -9.60
C TYR A 277 2.43 12.38 -9.93
N ALA A 278 3.56 13.09 -9.88
CA ALA A 278 3.66 14.51 -10.17
C ALA A 278 3.17 14.83 -11.60
N VAL A 279 3.67 14.10 -12.60
CA VAL A 279 3.24 14.25 -14.00
C VAL A 279 1.74 14.00 -14.15
N SER A 280 1.20 12.98 -13.47
CA SER A 280 -0.24 12.71 -13.52
C SER A 280 -1.05 13.86 -12.92
N CYS A 281 -0.58 14.49 -11.84
CA CYS A 281 -1.27 15.61 -11.18
C CYS A 281 -1.34 16.88 -12.06
N LEU A 282 -0.45 17.05 -13.04
CA LEU A 282 -0.53 18.17 -14.00
C LEU A 282 -1.76 18.10 -14.92
N LEU A 283 -2.30 16.89 -15.12
CA LEU A 283 -3.47 16.69 -15.94
C LEU A 283 -4.77 16.93 -15.15
N PRO A 284 -5.76 17.63 -15.70
CA PRO A 284 -7.09 17.71 -15.10
C PRO A 284 -7.70 16.32 -14.83
N MET A 285 -8.50 16.19 -13.78
CA MET A 285 -9.07 14.91 -13.36
C MET A 285 -9.84 14.22 -14.49
N TRP A 286 -10.64 14.96 -15.27
CA TRP A 286 -11.43 14.39 -16.33
C TRP A 286 -10.57 13.74 -17.43
N ILE A 287 -9.40 14.31 -17.77
CA ILE A 287 -8.44 13.69 -18.71
C ILE A 287 -7.90 12.38 -18.12
N ARG A 288 -7.47 12.40 -16.85
CA ARG A 288 -6.95 11.20 -16.18
C ARG A 288 -7.98 10.07 -16.13
N VAL A 289 -9.23 10.38 -15.80
CA VAL A 289 -10.35 9.42 -15.79
C VAL A 289 -10.60 8.85 -17.18
N TYR A 290 -10.62 9.71 -18.21
CA TYR A 290 -10.82 9.29 -19.59
C TYR A 290 -9.69 8.34 -20.05
N VAL A 291 -8.44 8.71 -19.84
CA VAL A 291 -7.26 7.88 -20.19
C VAL A 291 -7.28 6.57 -19.45
N ALA A 292 -7.54 6.58 -18.14
CA ALA A 292 -7.68 5.36 -17.35
C ALA A 292 -8.80 4.46 -17.89
N GLY A 293 -9.95 5.02 -18.19
CA GLY A 293 -11.08 4.29 -18.79
C GLY A 293 -10.73 3.61 -20.11
N MET A 294 -10.04 4.29 -21.01
CA MET A 294 -9.57 3.71 -22.28
C MET A 294 -8.57 2.56 -22.03
N MET A 295 -7.61 2.76 -21.15
CA MET A 295 -6.58 1.77 -20.82
C MET A 295 -7.18 0.51 -20.22
N TYR A 296 -8.06 0.64 -19.21
CA TYR A 296 -8.69 -0.52 -18.56
C TYR A 296 -9.71 -1.21 -19.48
N LYS A 297 -10.39 -0.47 -20.37
CA LYS A 297 -11.22 -1.05 -21.42
C LYS A 297 -10.39 -1.91 -22.39
N GLN A 298 -9.17 -1.49 -22.72
CA GLN A 298 -8.26 -2.26 -23.55
C GLN A 298 -7.77 -3.53 -22.80
N PHE A 299 -7.35 -3.41 -21.55
CA PHE A 299 -6.95 -4.57 -20.72
C PHE A 299 -8.07 -5.61 -20.60
N ARG A 300 -9.33 -5.15 -20.45
CA ARG A 300 -10.50 -6.05 -20.48
C ARG A 300 -10.59 -6.79 -21.80
N LYS A 301 -10.51 -6.11 -22.91
CA LYS A 301 -10.57 -6.74 -24.25
C LYS A 301 -9.46 -7.78 -24.43
N ASP A 302 -8.24 -7.45 -24.02
CA ASP A 302 -7.08 -8.33 -24.16
C ASP A 302 -7.23 -9.59 -23.31
N TYR A 303 -7.73 -9.46 -22.07
CA TYR A 303 -8.00 -10.57 -21.19
C TYR A 303 -9.06 -11.51 -21.75
N LEU A 304 -10.20 -10.98 -22.20
CA LEU A 304 -11.30 -11.77 -22.77
C LEU A 304 -10.90 -12.49 -24.05
N LYS A 305 -10.07 -11.86 -24.92
CA LYS A 305 -9.52 -12.52 -26.13
C LYS A 305 -8.57 -13.68 -25.79
N LYS A 306 -7.77 -13.56 -24.71
CA LYS A 306 -6.90 -14.66 -24.27
C LYS A 306 -7.72 -15.85 -23.74
N GLY A 307 -8.78 -15.59 -22.98
CA GLY A 307 -9.69 -16.61 -22.47
C GLY A 307 -10.42 -17.36 -23.59
N ALA A 308 -10.88 -16.65 -24.62
CA ALA A 308 -11.52 -17.27 -25.79
C ALA A 308 -10.56 -18.21 -26.57
N LYS A 309 -9.28 -17.80 -26.72
CA LYS A 309 -8.26 -18.64 -27.41
C LYS A 309 -7.77 -19.86 -26.61
N ALA A 310 -8.08 -19.92 -25.31
CA ALA A 310 -7.72 -21.08 -24.47
C ALA A 310 -8.82 -22.16 -24.45
N ILE A 311 -9.97 -21.88 -25.08
CA ILE A 311 -11.14 -22.78 -25.16
C ILE A 311 -11.22 -23.46 -26.57
N ASP A 312 -10.56 -22.83 -27.59
CA ASP A 312 -10.35 -23.41 -28.92
C ASP A 312 -9.05 -24.24 -28.95
#